data_ebdec6c6fc381e12c99fc29132d59dde
#
_entry.id   ebdec6c6fc381e12c99fc29132d59dde
#
_cell.length_a   1.000
_cell.length_b   1.000
_cell.length_c   1.000
_cell.angle_alpha   90.00
_cell.angle_beta   90.00
_cell.angle_gamma   90.00
#
_symmetry.space_group_name_H-M   'P 1'
#
loop_
_entity.id
_entity.type
_entity.pdbx_description
1 polymer ?
#
loop_
_entity_poly.entity_id
_entity_poly.type
_entity_poly.pdbx_seq_one_letter_code
_entity_poly.pdbx_strand_id
1 'polypeptide(L)'
;MHPWHDSYIDDSVIATAFPVVIEIPKGSKNKYELDKETGLLRLDRVLHSAVYYPADYGFIPRTYCDDGDPLDVLVLSQEPVYPLTIVEARAIGVMRMRDEKGIDDKIVAVSVRDPSFSDYTDKAQLPNHMLRQVRRFFEDYKVLEQKQVMIEDMLGPENAIAIIVDALELYRKLRRGELAKRGSL
;
A
#
# COMPACT_ATOMS: atom_id res chain seq x y z
N MET A 1 2.46 21.61 0.75
CA MET A 1 2.89 20.33 1.36
C MET A 1 2.39 19.19 0.50
N HIS A 2 3.28 18.36 0.00
CA HIS A 2 2.93 17.23 -0.88
C HIS A 2 2.95 15.92 -0.10
N PRO A 3 1.87 15.14 -0.02
CA PRO A 3 1.77 13.94 0.83
C PRO A 3 2.89 12.93 0.59
N TRP A 4 3.31 12.72 -0.66
CA TRP A 4 4.37 11.79 -1.01
C TRP A 4 5.77 12.31 -0.63
N HIS A 5 6.03 13.60 -0.84
CA HIS A 5 7.41 14.14 -0.78
C HIS A 5 7.74 14.80 0.54
N ASP A 6 6.78 15.42 1.20
CA ASP A 6 7.02 16.26 2.37
C ASP A 6 6.73 15.54 3.70
N SER A 7 5.99 14.41 3.67
CA SER A 7 5.75 13.61 4.87
C SER A 7 7.07 13.00 5.39
N TYR A 8 7.31 13.15 6.69
CA TYR A 8 8.51 12.60 7.31
C TYR A 8 8.41 11.09 7.49
N ILE A 9 9.53 10.40 7.33
CA ILE A 9 9.71 8.99 7.64
C ILE A 9 11.07 8.80 8.32
N ASP A 10 11.09 8.03 9.39
CA ASP A 10 12.30 7.70 10.14
C ASP A 10 12.73 6.26 9.82
N ASP A 11 13.82 6.13 9.11
CA ASP A 11 14.36 4.83 8.69
C ASP A 11 14.76 3.94 9.86
N SER A 12 15.17 4.54 10.99
CA SER A 12 15.66 3.80 12.13
C SER A 12 14.58 2.98 12.84
N VAL A 13 13.31 3.33 12.63
CA VAL A 13 12.14 2.68 13.28
C VAL A 13 11.22 1.96 12.32
N ILE A 14 11.58 1.82 11.03
CA ILE A 14 10.75 1.18 10.00
C ILE A 14 10.25 -0.22 10.43
N ALA A 15 11.09 -0.99 11.10
CA ALA A 15 10.72 -2.31 11.60
C ALA A 15 9.64 -2.26 12.70
N THR A 16 9.49 -1.13 13.38
CA THR A 16 8.53 -0.95 14.48
C THR A 16 7.27 -0.26 14.02
N ALA A 17 7.42 0.86 13.31
CA ALA A 17 6.31 1.63 12.76
C ALA A 17 6.79 2.60 11.69
N PHE A 18 5.89 2.95 10.77
CA PHE A 18 6.11 3.92 9.70
C PHE A 18 4.80 4.64 9.35
N PRO A 19 4.86 5.87 8.82
CA PRO A 19 3.68 6.59 8.38
C PRO A 19 3.15 6.00 7.07
N VAL A 20 1.82 5.98 6.95
CA VAL A 20 1.08 5.64 5.74
C VAL A 20 0.10 6.75 5.45
N VAL A 21 0.07 7.24 4.23
CA VAL A 21 -0.95 8.18 3.76
C VAL A 21 -2.07 7.35 3.12
N ILE A 22 -3.26 7.42 3.68
CA ILE A 22 -4.42 6.68 3.18
C ILE A 22 -5.04 7.44 2.00
N GLU A 23 -5.27 6.72 0.89
CA GLU A 23 -5.97 7.23 -0.29
C GLU A 23 -7.41 6.72 -0.32
N ILE A 24 -7.62 5.46 0.07
CA ILE A 24 -8.89 4.75 -0.08
C ILE A 24 -9.29 4.16 1.27
N PRO A 25 -10.41 4.58 1.84
CA PRO A 25 -10.90 4.00 3.09
C PRO A 25 -11.44 2.59 2.88
N LYS A 26 -11.29 1.75 3.90
CA LYS A 26 -11.95 0.44 3.98
C LYS A 26 -13.45 0.56 3.67
N GLY A 27 -13.97 -0.36 2.88
CA GLY A 27 -15.37 -0.37 2.45
C GLY A 27 -15.67 0.53 1.24
N SER A 28 -14.68 1.23 0.69
CA SER A 28 -14.86 2.01 -0.54
C SER A 28 -14.93 1.11 -1.77
N LYS A 29 -15.75 1.50 -2.72
CA LYS A 29 -15.76 1.01 -4.10
C LYS A 29 -15.06 1.99 -5.07
N ASN A 30 -14.85 3.22 -4.62
CA ASN A 30 -14.10 4.21 -5.37
C ASN A 30 -12.60 3.96 -5.21
N LYS A 31 -11.88 3.90 -6.33
CA LYS A 31 -10.43 3.89 -6.35
C LYS A 31 -9.95 5.34 -6.51
N TYR A 32 -9.28 5.83 -5.47
CA TYR A 32 -8.60 7.12 -5.49
C TYR A 32 -7.10 6.92 -5.69
N GLU A 33 -6.45 7.87 -6.31
CA GLU A 33 -5.00 7.92 -6.48
C GLU A 33 -4.49 9.33 -6.18
N LEU A 34 -3.31 9.41 -5.59
CA LEU A 34 -2.64 10.68 -5.40
C LEU A 34 -2.22 11.25 -6.77
N ASP A 35 -2.71 12.44 -7.08
CA ASP A 35 -2.19 13.22 -8.19
C ASP A 35 -0.78 13.71 -7.85
N LYS A 36 0.22 13.19 -8.58
CA LYS A 36 1.64 13.39 -8.26
C LYS A 36 2.12 14.84 -8.47
N GLU A 37 1.38 15.65 -9.21
CA GLU A 37 1.72 17.05 -9.45
C GLU A 37 1.13 17.95 -8.39
N THR A 38 -0.13 17.72 -8.03
CA THR A 38 -0.88 18.61 -7.15
C THR A 38 -0.90 18.16 -5.69
N GLY A 39 -0.67 16.86 -5.42
CA GLY A 39 -0.82 16.26 -4.09
C GLY A 39 -2.27 16.12 -3.64
N LEU A 40 -3.24 16.31 -4.53
CA LEU A 40 -4.65 16.05 -4.27
C LEU A 40 -5.01 14.61 -4.62
N LEU A 41 -6.14 14.14 -4.11
CA LEU A 41 -6.69 12.86 -4.54
C LEU A 41 -7.54 13.03 -5.80
N ARG A 42 -7.31 12.17 -6.77
CA ARG A 42 -8.10 12.04 -7.98
C ARG A 42 -8.94 10.76 -7.89
N LEU A 43 -10.21 10.83 -8.26
CA LEU A 43 -11.00 9.62 -8.51
C LEU A 43 -10.48 8.99 -9.80
N ASP A 44 -9.77 7.88 -9.69
CA ASP A 44 -9.32 7.10 -10.84
C ASP A 44 -10.52 6.41 -11.49
N ARG A 45 -11.24 5.62 -10.72
CA ARG A 45 -12.49 4.98 -11.16
C ARG A 45 -13.31 4.44 -10.01
N VAL A 46 -14.55 4.09 -10.29
CA VAL A 46 -15.37 3.18 -9.47
C VAL A 46 -15.03 1.75 -9.91
N LEU A 47 -14.73 0.86 -8.97
CA LEU A 47 -14.44 -0.54 -9.30
C LEU A 47 -15.61 -1.16 -10.08
N HIS A 48 -15.30 -1.84 -11.18
CA HIS A 48 -16.33 -2.48 -12.01
C HIS A 48 -16.90 -3.72 -11.33
N SER A 49 -16.10 -4.50 -10.63
CA SER A 49 -16.54 -5.67 -9.85
C SER A 49 -17.33 -5.25 -8.60
N ALA A 50 -18.20 -6.15 -8.12
CA ALA A 50 -18.99 -5.94 -6.91
C ALA A 50 -18.16 -6.21 -5.64
N VAL A 51 -16.97 -5.60 -5.55
CA VAL A 51 -16.04 -5.73 -4.43
C VAL A 51 -15.76 -4.37 -3.80
N TYR A 52 -15.34 -4.40 -2.54
CA TYR A 52 -15.01 -3.23 -1.73
C TYR A 52 -13.64 -3.42 -1.12
N TYR A 53 -12.88 -2.35 -0.94
CA TYR A 53 -11.57 -2.43 -0.30
C TYR A 53 -11.69 -3.07 1.09
N PRO A 54 -10.95 -4.16 1.37
CA PRO A 54 -11.10 -4.91 2.64
C PRO A 54 -10.38 -4.26 3.82
N ALA A 55 -9.52 -3.29 3.55
CA ALA A 55 -8.74 -2.52 4.52
C ALA A 55 -8.56 -1.08 4.00
N ASP A 56 -8.08 -0.19 4.85
CA ASP A 56 -7.61 1.11 4.37
C ASP A 56 -6.42 0.89 3.43
N TYR A 57 -6.39 1.62 2.32
CA TYR A 57 -5.37 1.48 1.30
C TYR A 57 -4.70 2.82 1.02
N GLY A 58 -3.41 2.80 0.87
CA GLY A 58 -2.65 3.99 0.59
C GLY A 58 -1.20 3.66 0.29
N PHE A 59 -0.31 4.58 0.58
CA PHE A 59 1.10 4.45 0.25
C PHE A 59 2.02 4.88 1.40
N ILE A 60 3.24 4.38 1.37
CA ILE A 60 4.30 4.81 2.27
C ILE A 60 5.00 6.04 1.65
N PRO A 61 5.02 7.21 2.31
CA PRO A 61 5.68 8.38 1.78
C PRO A 61 7.17 8.15 1.56
N ARG A 62 7.76 8.92 0.62
CA ARG A 62 9.19 8.82 0.26
C ARG A 62 9.65 7.43 -0.14
N THR A 63 8.76 6.60 -0.68
CA THR A 63 9.09 5.35 -1.38
C THR A 63 8.91 5.52 -2.88
N TYR A 64 9.56 4.67 -3.66
CA TYR A 64 9.44 4.64 -5.11
C TYR A 64 9.60 3.21 -5.62
N CYS A 65 8.73 2.80 -6.54
CA CYS A 65 8.70 1.48 -7.15
C CYS A 65 8.94 1.54 -8.66
N ASP A 66 9.16 0.39 -9.29
CA ASP A 66 9.49 0.29 -10.72
C ASP A 66 8.38 0.80 -11.65
N ASP A 67 7.14 0.80 -11.21
CA ASP A 67 5.99 1.34 -11.95
C ASP A 67 5.90 2.88 -11.92
N GLY A 68 6.77 3.53 -11.15
CA GLY A 68 6.82 4.99 -11.00
C GLY A 68 5.93 5.53 -9.88
N ASP A 69 5.37 4.65 -9.04
CA ASP A 69 4.50 4.99 -7.93
C ASP A 69 5.16 4.77 -6.57
N PRO A 70 4.67 5.39 -5.49
CA PRO A 70 5.06 5.03 -4.15
C PRO A 70 4.62 3.60 -3.80
N LEU A 71 5.25 2.99 -2.80
CA LEU A 71 4.95 1.63 -2.37
C LEU A 71 3.58 1.55 -1.69
N ASP A 72 2.72 0.70 -2.22
CA ASP A 72 1.36 0.47 -1.76
C ASP A 72 1.31 -0.30 -0.44
N VAL A 73 0.32 0.04 0.38
CA VAL A 73 0.09 -0.63 1.67
C VAL A 73 -1.40 -0.74 2.00
N LEU A 74 -1.78 -1.92 2.52
CA LEU A 74 -3.07 -2.12 3.18
C LEU A 74 -2.87 -2.01 4.68
N VAL A 75 -3.66 -1.17 5.33
CA VAL A 75 -3.63 -0.99 6.79
C VAL A 75 -4.90 -1.58 7.38
N LEU A 76 -4.74 -2.64 8.15
CA LEU A 76 -5.82 -3.27 8.90
C LEU A 76 -6.13 -2.47 10.15
N SER A 77 -7.39 -2.13 10.33
CA SER A 77 -7.92 -1.39 11.47
C SER A 77 -9.40 -1.73 11.68
N GLN A 78 -9.95 -1.38 12.84
CA GLN A 78 -11.38 -1.58 13.13
C GLN A 78 -12.25 -0.70 12.23
N GLU A 79 -11.94 0.60 12.21
CA GLU A 79 -12.72 1.61 11.51
C GLU A 79 -11.96 2.20 10.33
N PRO A 80 -12.65 2.55 9.24
CA PRO A 80 -12.03 3.25 8.12
C PRO A 80 -11.60 4.66 8.53
N VAL A 81 -10.48 5.12 7.99
CA VAL A 81 -10.03 6.51 8.18
C VAL A 81 -10.28 7.34 6.93
N TYR A 82 -10.39 8.66 7.11
CA TYR A 82 -10.59 9.56 5.99
C TYR A 82 -9.36 9.59 5.06
N PRO A 83 -9.57 9.77 3.75
CA PRO A 83 -8.48 9.98 2.80
C PRO A 83 -7.56 11.14 3.20
N LEU A 84 -6.27 11.02 2.86
CA LEU A 84 -5.16 11.90 3.24
C LEU A 84 -4.84 11.91 4.75
N THR A 85 -5.40 10.98 5.52
CA THR A 85 -4.98 10.76 6.92
C THR A 85 -3.63 10.05 6.93
N ILE A 86 -2.73 10.51 7.81
CA ILE A 86 -1.48 9.80 8.11
C ILE A 86 -1.78 8.82 9.24
N VAL A 87 -1.60 7.53 8.95
CA VAL A 87 -1.74 6.44 9.92
C VAL A 87 -0.35 5.91 10.26
N GLU A 88 -0.06 5.74 11.53
CA GLU A 88 1.15 5.05 11.99
C GLU A 88 0.89 3.53 11.94
N ALA A 89 1.65 2.82 11.12
CA ALA A 89 1.42 1.41 10.81
C ALA A 89 2.68 0.56 11.02
N ARG A 90 2.48 -0.73 11.28
CA ARG A 90 3.53 -1.75 11.35
C ARG A 90 3.28 -2.80 10.28
N ALA A 91 4.33 -3.14 9.50
CA ALA A 91 4.28 -4.22 8.55
C ALA A 91 4.20 -5.59 9.26
N ILE A 92 3.24 -6.41 8.85
CA ILE A 92 3.06 -7.78 9.31
C ILE A 92 3.24 -8.81 8.19
N GLY A 93 3.39 -8.35 6.96
CA GLY A 93 3.64 -9.18 5.79
C GLY A 93 3.59 -8.37 4.51
N VAL A 94 3.74 -9.05 3.38
CA VAL A 94 3.60 -8.50 2.04
C VAL A 94 2.91 -9.49 1.14
N MET A 95 1.95 -9.03 0.36
CA MET A 95 1.29 -9.79 -0.69
C MET A 95 1.98 -9.47 -2.01
N ARG A 96 2.62 -10.46 -2.60
CA ARG A 96 3.23 -10.34 -3.91
C ARG A 96 2.18 -10.58 -4.98
N MET A 97 1.99 -9.61 -5.83
CA MET A 97 1.17 -9.77 -7.03
C MET A 97 2.00 -9.50 -8.28
N ARG A 98 1.48 -9.99 -9.39
CA ARG A 98 2.01 -9.73 -10.71
C ARG A 98 0.85 -9.39 -11.65
N ASP A 99 1.02 -8.32 -12.39
CA ASP A 99 0.09 -7.91 -13.44
C ASP A 99 0.86 -7.68 -14.77
N GLU A 100 0.21 -7.06 -15.74
CA GLU A 100 0.81 -6.76 -17.04
C GLU A 100 2.04 -5.83 -16.98
N LYS A 101 2.20 -5.08 -15.88
CA LYS A 101 3.33 -4.16 -15.67
C LYS A 101 4.51 -4.83 -14.93
N GLY A 102 4.31 -5.99 -14.32
CA GLY A 102 5.32 -6.73 -13.59
C GLY A 102 4.96 -7.03 -12.13
N ILE A 103 5.96 -7.02 -11.25
CA ILE A 103 5.77 -7.25 -9.81
C ILE A 103 5.15 -5.99 -9.21
N ASP A 104 4.11 -6.20 -8.41
CA ASP A 104 3.35 -5.17 -7.72
C ASP A 104 3.09 -5.63 -6.27
N ASP A 105 4.08 -5.39 -5.42
CA ASP A 105 4.03 -5.81 -4.01
C ASP A 105 3.11 -4.88 -3.20
N LYS A 106 2.23 -5.46 -2.39
CA LYS A 106 1.35 -4.75 -1.47
C LYS A 106 1.75 -5.07 -0.04
N ILE A 107 2.27 -4.09 0.69
CA ILE A 107 2.56 -4.26 2.13
C ILE A 107 1.24 -4.50 2.87
N VAL A 108 1.23 -5.47 3.76
CA VAL A 108 0.13 -5.72 4.70
C VAL A 108 0.58 -5.25 6.07
N ALA A 109 -0.11 -4.28 6.60
CA ALA A 109 0.23 -3.62 7.85
C ALA A 109 -0.99 -3.51 8.79
N VAL A 110 -0.73 -3.21 10.04
CA VAL A 110 -1.75 -2.92 11.05
C VAL A 110 -1.55 -1.51 11.60
N SER A 111 -2.64 -0.84 11.96
CA SER A 111 -2.56 0.43 12.70
C SER A 111 -2.02 0.18 14.11
N VAL A 112 -0.91 0.83 14.46
CA VAL A 112 -0.32 0.69 15.82
C VAL A 112 -1.09 1.48 16.88
N ARG A 113 -2.04 2.33 16.46
CA ARG A 113 -2.93 3.08 17.35
C ARG A 113 -4.29 2.42 17.56
N ASP A 114 -4.55 1.29 16.90
CA ASP A 114 -5.78 0.52 17.06
C ASP A 114 -5.55 -0.64 18.05
N PRO A 115 -6.17 -0.62 19.25
CA PRO A 115 -5.95 -1.63 20.27
C PRO A 115 -6.37 -3.05 19.84
N SER A 116 -7.23 -3.19 18.83
CA SER A 116 -7.61 -4.49 18.29
C SER A 116 -6.60 -5.08 17.30
N PHE A 117 -5.68 -4.24 16.80
CA PHE A 117 -4.71 -4.66 15.78
C PHE A 117 -3.24 -4.44 16.19
N SER A 118 -2.97 -3.57 17.16
CA SER A 118 -1.61 -3.15 17.53
C SER A 118 -0.70 -4.29 18.00
N ASP A 119 -1.25 -5.39 18.47
CA ASP A 119 -0.49 -6.53 18.99
C ASP A 119 0.00 -7.48 17.88
N TYR A 120 -0.56 -7.40 16.67
CA TYR A 120 -0.12 -8.23 15.56
C TYR A 120 1.26 -7.77 15.04
N THR A 121 2.16 -8.72 14.92
CA THR A 121 3.53 -8.54 14.41
C THR A 121 3.85 -9.41 13.20
N ASP A 122 3.01 -10.40 12.92
CA ASP A 122 3.11 -11.31 11.77
C ASP A 122 1.72 -11.63 11.23
N LYS A 123 1.60 -11.70 9.90
CA LYS A 123 0.36 -12.08 9.22
C LYS A 123 -0.19 -13.45 9.67
N ALA A 124 0.69 -14.36 10.10
CA ALA A 124 0.28 -15.68 10.58
C ALA A 124 -0.56 -15.63 11.86
N GLN A 125 -0.54 -14.52 12.58
CA GLN A 125 -1.36 -14.30 13.77
C GLN A 125 -2.79 -13.87 13.43
N LEU A 126 -3.02 -13.39 12.19
CA LEU A 126 -4.35 -12.99 11.74
C LEU A 126 -5.25 -14.21 11.49
N PRO A 127 -6.57 -14.06 11.67
CA PRO A 127 -7.51 -15.06 11.21
C PRO A 127 -7.31 -15.34 9.71
N ASN A 128 -7.18 -16.62 9.33
CA ASN A 128 -6.96 -17.00 7.92
C ASN A 128 -8.02 -16.44 6.97
N HIS A 129 -9.23 -16.20 7.45
CA HIS A 129 -10.29 -15.63 6.63
C HIS A 129 -9.99 -14.20 6.19
N MET A 130 -9.38 -13.39 7.04
CA MET A 130 -9.00 -12.00 6.69
C MET A 130 -7.98 -11.97 5.55
N LEU A 131 -6.96 -12.82 5.62
CA LEU A 131 -5.95 -12.92 4.55
C LEU A 131 -6.58 -13.40 3.23
N ARG A 132 -7.52 -14.35 3.30
CA ARG A 132 -8.27 -14.82 2.12
C ARG A 132 -9.14 -13.72 1.52
N GLN A 133 -9.78 -12.88 2.34
CA GLN A 133 -10.55 -11.74 1.85
C GLN A 133 -9.67 -10.72 1.12
N VAL A 134 -8.50 -10.38 1.69
CA VAL A 134 -7.55 -9.49 1.04
C VAL A 134 -7.10 -10.07 -0.31
N ARG A 135 -6.70 -11.34 -0.32
CA ARG A 135 -6.28 -12.02 -1.55
C ARG A 135 -7.41 -12.01 -2.59
N ARG A 136 -8.62 -12.42 -2.21
CA ARG A 136 -9.78 -12.50 -3.11
C ARG A 136 -10.17 -11.15 -3.69
N PHE A 137 -10.06 -10.08 -2.91
CA PHE A 137 -10.30 -8.73 -3.41
C PHE A 137 -9.41 -8.42 -4.61
N PHE A 138 -8.10 -8.65 -4.51
CA PHE A 138 -7.16 -8.36 -5.59
C PHE A 138 -7.28 -9.34 -6.78
N GLU A 139 -7.74 -10.56 -6.56
CA GLU A 139 -8.08 -11.48 -7.66
C GLU A 139 -9.26 -10.96 -8.48
N ASP A 140 -10.24 -10.31 -7.84
CA ASP A 140 -11.51 -9.92 -8.45
C ASP A 140 -11.59 -8.47 -8.92
N TYR A 141 -10.80 -7.55 -8.35
CA TYR A 141 -11.05 -6.11 -8.51
C TYR A 141 -10.84 -5.58 -9.95
N LYS A 142 -10.03 -6.24 -10.75
CA LYS A 142 -9.77 -5.92 -12.17
C LYS A 142 -10.42 -6.89 -13.18
N VAL A 143 -11.11 -7.93 -12.73
CA VAL A 143 -11.63 -9.00 -13.61
C VAL A 143 -12.58 -8.45 -14.65
N LEU A 144 -13.55 -7.59 -14.28
CA LEU A 144 -14.48 -6.98 -15.22
C LEU A 144 -13.85 -5.88 -16.09
N GLU A 145 -12.62 -5.48 -15.80
CA GLU A 145 -11.80 -4.60 -16.63
C GLU A 145 -10.96 -5.40 -17.66
N GLN A 146 -11.17 -6.72 -17.73
CA GLN A 146 -10.43 -7.65 -18.60
C GLN A 146 -8.93 -7.68 -18.35
N LYS A 147 -8.50 -7.35 -17.12
CA LYS A 147 -7.12 -7.42 -16.67
C LYS A 147 -6.93 -8.60 -15.73
N GLN A 148 -5.84 -9.31 -15.94
CA GLN A 148 -5.48 -10.44 -15.08
C GLN A 148 -4.47 -10.00 -14.03
N VAL A 149 -4.68 -10.49 -12.81
CA VAL A 149 -3.77 -10.34 -11.69
C VAL A 149 -3.44 -11.74 -11.18
N MET A 150 -2.16 -12.04 -11.05
CA MET A 150 -1.70 -13.25 -10.41
C MET A 150 -1.21 -12.90 -9.00
N ILE A 151 -1.81 -13.52 -7.99
CA ILE A 151 -1.34 -13.40 -6.62
C ILE A 151 -0.44 -14.59 -6.34
N GLU A 152 0.82 -14.29 -6.05
CA GLU A 152 1.81 -15.25 -5.63
C GLU A 152 1.65 -15.53 -4.11
N ASP A 153 2.75 -15.71 -3.40
CA ASP A 153 2.71 -15.98 -1.98
C ASP A 153 2.56 -14.69 -1.14
N MET A 154 1.98 -14.86 0.04
CA MET A 154 1.98 -13.83 1.06
C MET A 154 3.15 -14.09 2.02
N LEU A 155 4.20 -13.25 1.91
CA LEU A 155 5.45 -13.38 2.67
C LEU A 155 5.34 -12.70 4.04
N GLY A 156 6.31 -12.97 4.91
CA GLY A 156 6.34 -12.47 6.29
C GLY A 156 6.81 -11.01 6.44
N PRO A 157 6.85 -10.50 7.69
CA PRO A 157 7.21 -9.10 7.97
C PRO A 157 8.65 -8.76 7.57
N GLU A 158 9.59 -9.67 7.67
CA GLU A 158 10.99 -9.44 7.26
C GLU A 158 11.10 -9.09 5.77
N ASN A 159 10.34 -9.79 4.92
CA ASN A 159 10.29 -9.49 3.49
C ASN A 159 9.65 -8.12 3.24
N ALA A 160 8.58 -7.80 3.97
CA ALA A 160 7.91 -6.50 3.87
C ALA A 160 8.86 -5.35 4.24
N ILE A 161 9.60 -5.48 5.35
CA ILE A 161 10.59 -4.49 5.80
C ILE A 161 11.70 -4.30 4.75
N ALA A 162 12.23 -5.39 4.20
CA ALA A 162 13.26 -5.32 3.15
C ALA A 162 12.75 -4.54 1.92
N ILE A 163 11.53 -4.82 1.46
CA ILE A 163 10.91 -4.11 0.33
C ILE A 163 10.72 -2.61 0.64
N ILE A 164 10.28 -2.27 1.86
CA ILE A 164 10.14 -0.86 2.27
C ILE A 164 11.49 -0.15 2.22
N VAL A 165 12.55 -0.75 2.77
CA VAL A 165 13.89 -0.18 2.78
C VAL A 165 14.42 0.03 1.36
N ASP A 166 14.23 -0.95 0.47
CA ASP A 166 14.63 -0.84 -0.94
C ASP A 166 13.86 0.28 -1.66
N ALA A 167 12.56 0.40 -1.43
CA ALA A 167 11.73 1.45 -2.02
C ALA A 167 12.10 2.86 -1.52
N LEU A 168 12.51 3.01 -0.26
CA LEU A 168 13.07 4.26 0.29
C LEU A 168 14.39 4.63 -0.39
N GLU A 169 15.27 3.67 -0.60
CA GLU A 169 16.54 3.93 -1.29
C GLU A 169 16.33 4.28 -2.77
N LEU A 170 15.39 3.62 -3.45
CA LEU A 170 15.01 3.98 -4.82
C LEU A 170 14.46 5.42 -4.90
N TYR A 171 13.65 5.83 -3.94
CA TYR A 171 13.17 7.20 -3.87
C TYR A 171 14.32 8.21 -3.68
N ARG A 172 15.30 7.90 -2.82
CA ARG A 172 16.50 8.75 -2.66
C ARG A 172 17.28 8.89 -3.95
N LYS A 173 17.47 7.79 -4.69
CA LYS A 173 18.13 7.81 -6.02
C LYS A 173 17.33 8.65 -7.01
N LEU A 174 16.00 8.54 -7.02
CA LEU A 174 15.14 9.38 -7.84
C LEU A 174 15.34 10.88 -7.52
N ARG A 175 15.36 11.24 -6.23
CA ARG A 175 15.53 12.64 -5.78
C ARG A 175 16.92 13.20 -6.09
N ARG A 176 17.95 12.37 -6.16
CA ARG A 176 19.31 12.74 -6.58
C ARG A 176 19.48 12.79 -8.11
N GLY A 177 18.45 12.43 -8.88
CA GLY A 177 18.52 12.39 -10.35
C GLY A 177 19.31 11.20 -10.92
N GLU A 178 19.55 10.18 -10.10
CA GLU A 178 20.29 8.96 -10.50
C GLU A 178 19.41 7.96 -11.25
N LEU A 179 18.08 8.13 -11.18
CA LEU A 179 17.10 7.33 -11.91
C LEU A 179 16.40 8.21 -12.93
N ALA A 180 16.24 7.70 -14.16
CA ALA A 180 15.34 8.32 -15.12
C ALA A 180 13.91 8.26 -14.57
N LYS A 181 13.18 9.40 -14.60
CA LYS A 181 11.74 9.39 -14.30
C LYS A 181 11.07 8.41 -15.27
N ARG A 182 10.61 7.27 -14.79
CA ARG A 182 9.79 6.35 -15.58
C ARG A 182 8.39 6.96 -15.66
N GLY A 183 8.07 7.42 -16.84
CA GLY A 183 6.82 7.65 -17.51
C GLY A 183 5.64 8.23 -16.75
N SER A 184 5.37 9.50 -16.98
CA SER A 184 4.01 9.96 -17.29
C SER A 184 3.84 9.81 -18.82
N LEU A 185 3.15 8.78 -19.26
CA LEU A 185 2.48 8.71 -20.54
C LEU A 185 1.00 8.73 -20.31
#